data_56a780759eba2a70ffa6f3d3c83104bf
#
_entry.id   56a780759eba2a70ffa6f3d3c83104bf
#
_cell.length_a   1.000
_cell.length_b   1.000
_cell.length_c   1.000
_cell.angle_alpha   90.00
_cell.angle_beta   90.00
_cell.angle_gamma   90.00
#
_symmetry.space_group_name_H-M   'P 1'
#
loop_
_entity.id
_entity.type
_entity.pdbx_description
1 polymer ?
#
loop_
_entity_poly.entity_id
_entity_poly.type
_entity_poly.pdbx_seq_one_letter_code
_entity_poly.pdbx_strand_id
1 'polypeptide(L)'
;MPVELVHSNFRELTTLVEEHAWPLFDGILLDLGISSDQLADSGRGFSFLDEGPLDLRFDDEKGESASDLLNRLSERELADTIYKYGEERASRRIARTIVQRRQATLNWTSLQLAELVAGVVPRSTKNPIHPATRTFQALRIAVNGELDALELALRDFPNLLKPGGRLAIISFHSLEDRLVKHAFRDNPRLKVTHRKPIRPTGAEIAANPRSRSSRLRVAIRLDDGDIEKQPFINAPKRSEWHR
;
A
#
# COMPACT_ATOMS: atom_id res chain seq x y z
N MET A 1 -27.07 -10.32 11.30
CA MET A 1 -27.07 -9.13 10.44
C MET A 1 -26.89 -9.61 9.00
N PRO A 2 -27.59 -9.05 8.00
CA PRO A 2 -27.32 -9.35 6.61
C PRO A 2 -25.89 -8.89 6.25
N VAL A 3 -25.23 -9.66 5.40
CA VAL A 3 -23.91 -9.31 4.84
C VAL A 3 -24.11 -9.03 3.36
N GLU A 4 -23.57 -7.92 2.89
CA GLU A 4 -23.53 -7.56 1.48
C GLU A 4 -22.07 -7.61 1.01
N LEU A 5 -21.81 -8.31 -0.10
CA LEU A 5 -20.49 -8.45 -0.69
C LEU A 5 -20.46 -7.69 -2.01
N VAL A 6 -19.51 -6.73 -2.10
CA VAL A 6 -19.33 -5.91 -3.30
C VAL A 6 -17.89 -6.09 -3.78
N HIS A 7 -17.73 -6.46 -5.06
CA HIS A 7 -16.41 -6.53 -5.70
C HIS A 7 -16.06 -5.17 -6.31
N SER A 8 -15.25 -4.39 -5.60
CA SER A 8 -14.79 -3.06 -6.02
C SER A 8 -13.48 -2.67 -5.36
N ASN A 9 -12.85 -1.60 -5.86
CA ASN A 9 -11.73 -0.99 -5.19
C ASN A 9 -12.24 -0.12 -4.02
N PHE A 10 -11.62 -0.20 -2.86
CA PHE A 10 -12.04 0.56 -1.69
C PHE A 10 -12.05 2.09 -1.91
N ARG A 11 -11.27 2.63 -2.86
CA ARG A 11 -11.33 4.05 -3.23
C ARG A 11 -12.70 4.49 -3.77
N GLU A 12 -13.51 3.53 -4.20
CA GLU A 12 -14.85 3.76 -4.75
C GLU A 12 -15.95 3.70 -3.68
N LEU A 13 -15.58 3.47 -2.40
CA LEU A 13 -16.55 3.29 -1.31
C LEU A 13 -17.55 4.47 -1.22
N THR A 14 -17.12 5.70 -1.44
CA THR A 14 -18.03 6.86 -1.41
C THR A 14 -19.13 6.75 -2.47
N THR A 15 -18.76 6.39 -3.70
CA THR A 15 -19.72 6.16 -4.80
C THR A 15 -20.65 5.00 -4.48
N LEU A 16 -20.12 3.89 -3.96
CA LEU A 16 -20.93 2.74 -3.56
C LEU A 16 -21.94 3.09 -2.45
N VAL A 17 -21.55 3.90 -1.48
CA VAL A 17 -22.47 4.38 -0.43
C VAL A 17 -23.62 5.16 -1.01
N GLU A 18 -23.37 6.01 -2.00
CA GLU A 18 -24.39 6.78 -2.70
C GLU A 18 -25.31 5.88 -3.54
N GLU A 19 -24.73 4.99 -4.35
CA GLU A 19 -25.47 4.06 -5.24
C GLU A 19 -26.38 3.10 -4.48
N HIS A 20 -25.88 2.57 -3.34
CA HIS A 20 -26.65 1.62 -2.52
C HIS A 20 -27.47 2.30 -1.42
N ALA A 21 -27.41 3.63 -1.32
CA ALA A 21 -28.06 4.40 -0.26
C ALA A 21 -27.74 3.88 1.15
N TRP A 22 -26.51 3.45 1.38
CA TRP A 22 -26.09 2.96 2.70
C TRP A 22 -26.05 4.11 3.72
N PRO A 23 -26.46 3.85 4.97
CA PRO A 23 -26.34 4.82 6.03
C PRO A 23 -24.87 5.02 6.41
N LEU A 24 -24.59 6.09 7.16
CA LEU A 24 -23.26 6.29 7.78
C LEU A 24 -22.88 5.08 8.64
N PHE A 25 -21.60 4.73 8.61
CA PHE A 25 -21.08 3.54 9.26
C PHE A 25 -20.71 3.77 10.74
N ASP A 26 -20.87 2.75 11.57
CA ASP A 26 -20.36 2.72 12.95
C ASP A 26 -18.85 2.43 12.97
N GLY A 27 -18.32 1.82 11.92
CA GLY A 27 -16.89 1.56 11.76
C GLY A 27 -16.52 1.18 10.34
N ILE A 28 -15.31 1.55 9.95
CA ILE A 28 -14.67 1.17 8.69
C ILE A 28 -13.33 0.52 9.04
N LEU A 29 -13.07 -0.67 8.49
CA LEU A 29 -11.79 -1.36 8.59
C LEU A 29 -11.20 -1.53 7.19
N LEU A 30 -9.97 -1.05 7.01
CA LEU A 30 -9.15 -1.38 5.84
C LEU A 30 -8.02 -2.32 6.26
N ASP A 31 -7.94 -3.47 5.59
CA ASP A 31 -6.79 -4.39 5.65
C ASP A 31 -6.03 -4.28 4.33
N LEU A 32 -4.96 -3.47 4.32
CA LEU A 32 -4.23 -3.11 3.11
C LEU A 32 -3.31 -4.25 2.64
N GLY A 33 -2.94 -4.22 1.37
CA GLY A 33 -2.00 -5.16 0.78
C GLY A 33 -2.69 -6.31 0.04
N ILE A 34 -1.99 -7.45 -0.06
CA ILE A 34 -2.40 -8.62 -0.83
C ILE A 34 -2.96 -9.72 0.06
N SER A 35 -3.98 -10.42 -0.42
CA SER A 35 -4.52 -11.59 0.26
C SER A 35 -3.56 -12.79 0.18
N SER A 36 -3.81 -13.79 1.04
CA SER A 36 -3.06 -15.05 0.99
C SER A 36 -3.28 -15.80 -0.33
N ASP A 37 -4.48 -15.70 -0.88
CA ASP A 37 -4.85 -16.38 -2.13
C ASP A 37 -4.14 -15.72 -3.33
N GLN A 38 -4.10 -14.38 -3.38
CA GLN A 38 -3.33 -13.65 -4.39
C GLN A 38 -1.83 -13.97 -4.34
N LEU A 39 -1.27 -14.14 -3.13
CA LEU A 39 0.14 -14.50 -2.98
C LEU A 39 0.40 -15.95 -3.37
N ALA A 40 -0.57 -16.86 -3.25
CA ALA A 40 -0.45 -18.27 -3.63
C ALA A 40 -0.67 -18.51 -5.13
N ASP A 41 -1.25 -17.54 -5.82
CA ASP A 41 -1.50 -17.62 -7.27
C ASP A 41 -0.21 -17.34 -8.05
N SER A 42 0.40 -18.42 -8.57
CA SER A 42 1.65 -18.35 -9.36
C SER A 42 1.49 -17.60 -10.69
N GLY A 43 0.26 -17.43 -11.19
CA GLY A 43 -0.02 -16.69 -12.42
C GLY A 43 0.08 -15.17 -12.27
N ARG A 44 0.12 -14.65 -11.03
CA ARG A 44 0.04 -13.22 -10.71
C ARG A 44 1.40 -12.58 -10.40
N GLY A 45 2.44 -13.36 -10.25
CA GLY A 45 3.81 -12.87 -10.07
C GLY A 45 4.14 -12.23 -8.73
N PHE A 46 3.31 -12.39 -7.70
CA PHE A 46 3.55 -11.80 -6.36
C PHE A 46 4.65 -12.50 -5.56
N SER A 47 5.00 -13.73 -5.94
CA SER A 47 6.10 -14.47 -5.32
C SER A 47 7.41 -14.31 -6.12
N PHE A 48 8.53 -14.14 -5.40
CA PHE A 48 9.87 -14.06 -6.02
C PHE A 48 10.35 -15.35 -6.64
N LEU A 49 9.73 -16.48 -6.27
CA LEU A 49 10.13 -17.83 -6.67
C LEU A 49 9.34 -18.31 -7.88
N ASP A 50 8.36 -17.52 -8.33
CA ASP A 50 7.52 -17.90 -9.45
C ASP A 50 8.21 -17.67 -10.78
N GLU A 51 8.21 -18.71 -11.62
CA GLU A 51 8.59 -18.62 -13.03
C GLU A 51 7.45 -18.03 -13.89
N GLY A 52 6.31 -17.75 -13.26
CA GLY A 52 5.16 -17.12 -13.89
C GLY A 52 5.41 -15.66 -14.31
N PRO A 53 4.49 -15.08 -15.09
CA PRO A 53 4.62 -13.71 -15.59
C PRO A 53 4.71 -12.71 -14.43
N LEU A 54 5.50 -11.67 -14.60
CA LEU A 54 5.58 -10.56 -13.66
C LEU A 54 4.40 -9.61 -13.89
N ASP A 55 3.23 -9.96 -13.34
CA ASP A 55 2.01 -9.18 -13.51
C ASP A 55 1.84 -8.12 -12.41
N LEU A 56 1.66 -8.52 -11.16
CA LEU A 56 1.45 -7.71 -9.95
C LEU A 56 0.15 -6.88 -9.92
N ARG A 57 -0.76 -7.01 -10.87
CA ARG A 57 -2.07 -6.32 -10.83
C ARG A 57 -2.99 -6.99 -9.81
N PHE A 58 -3.79 -6.22 -9.09
CA PHE A 58 -4.88 -6.75 -8.24
C PHE A 58 -6.12 -7.13 -9.07
N ASP A 59 -6.34 -6.45 -10.19
CA ASP A 59 -7.35 -6.73 -11.19
C ASP A 59 -6.62 -6.99 -12.51
N ASP A 60 -6.60 -8.25 -12.96
CA ASP A 60 -5.85 -8.67 -14.14
C ASP A 60 -6.54 -8.30 -15.47
N GLU A 61 -7.79 -7.85 -15.40
CA GLU A 61 -8.52 -7.35 -16.56
C GLU A 61 -8.20 -5.87 -16.86
N LYS A 62 -7.58 -5.14 -15.92
CA LYS A 62 -7.36 -3.68 -16.04
C LYS A 62 -5.91 -3.27 -15.82
N GLY A 63 -5.52 -2.24 -16.53
CA GLY A 63 -4.21 -1.60 -16.37
C GLY A 63 -3.06 -2.38 -17.03
N GLU A 64 -1.85 -1.86 -16.86
CA GLU A 64 -0.62 -2.48 -17.37
C GLU A 64 0.01 -3.38 -16.29
N SER A 65 0.62 -4.48 -16.72
CA SER A 65 1.37 -5.37 -15.83
C SER A 65 2.70 -4.74 -15.38
N ALA A 66 3.31 -5.30 -14.34
CA ALA A 66 4.65 -4.86 -13.95
C ALA A 66 5.69 -5.13 -15.05
N SER A 67 5.54 -6.20 -15.83
CA SER A 67 6.38 -6.47 -17.00
C SER A 67 6.27 -5.35 -18.04
N ASP A 68 5.06 -4.89 -18.34
CA ASP A 68 4.82 -3.78 -19.28
C ASP A 68 5.44 -2.49 -18.74
N LEU A 69 5.27 -2.24 -17.44
CA LEU A 69 5.87 -1.08 -16.76
C LEU A 69 7.40 -1.07 -16.89
N LEU A 70 8.08 -2.23 -16.69
CA LEU A 70 9.53 -2.35 -16.88
C LEU A 70 9.97 -2.06 -18.31
N ASN A 71 9.17 -2.46 -19.29
CA ASN A 71 9.48 -2.27 -20.71
C ASN A 71 9.25 -0.83 -21.18
N ARG A 72 8.25 -0.15 -20.61
CA ARG A 72 7.82 1.19 -21.02
C ARG A 72 8.61 2.33 -20.37
N LEU A 73 8.87 2.24 -19.07
CA LEU A 73 9.49 3.34 -18.34
C LEU A 73 10.93 3.59 -18.78
N SER A 74 11.33 4.86 -18.84
CA SER A 74 12.74 5.24 -18.98
C SER A 74 13.55 4.83 -17.73
N GLU A 75 14.88 4.76 -17.86
CA GLU A 75 15.78 4.46 -16.74
C GLU A 75 15.52 5.38 -15.54
N ARG A 76 15.31 6.67 -15.80
CA ARG A 76 15.04 7.67 -14.77
C ARG A 76 13.70 7.43 -14.07
N GLU A 77 12.62 7.28 -14.83
CA GLU A 77 11.30 7.03 -14.28
C GLU A 77 11.25 5.74 -13.46
N LEU A 78 11.90 4.68 -13.94
CA LEU A 78 12.00 3.42 -13.24
C LEU A 78 12.81 3.56 -11.93
N ALA A 79 13.93 4.29 -11.97
CA ALA A 79 14.71 4.57 -10.77
C ALA A 79 13.92 5.38 -9.74
N ASP A 80 13.18 6.40 -10.19
CA ASP A 80 12.34 7.24 -9.33
C ASP A 80 11.19 6.44 -8.74
N THR A 81 10.55 5.57 -9.52
CA THR A 81 9.50 4.64 -9.06
C THR A 81 10.01 3.70 -7.97
N ILE A 82 11.15 3.04 -8.22
CA ILE A 82 11.77 2.10 -7.26
C ILE A 82 12.20 2.84 -5.99
N TYR A 83 12.71 4.05 -6.10
CA TYR A 83 13.09 4.86 -4.95
C TYR A 83 11.88 5.35 -4.15
N LYS A 84 10.91 5.95 -4.84
CA LYS A 84 9.71 6.54 -4.21
C LYS A 84 8.86 5.51 -3.48
N TYR A 85 8.59 4.38 -4.13
CA TYR A 85 7.66 3.37 -3.61
C TYR A 85 8.33 2.19 -2.91
N GLY A 86 9.62 1.97 -3.14
CA GLY A 86 10.38 0.90 -2.49
C GLY A 86 11.31 1.41 -1.38
N GLU A 87 11.56 2.72 -1.29
CA GLU A 87 12.61 3.29 -0.44
C GLU A 87 13.98 2.58 -0.67
N GLU A 88 14.22 2.13 -1.94
CA GLU A 88 15.41 1.36 -2.31
C GLU A 88 16.54 2.30 -2.79
N ARG A 89 17.63 2.32 -2.03
CA ARG A 89 18.76 3.20 -2.31
C ARG A 89 19.55 2.83 -3.57
N ALA A 90 19.50 1.56 -3.96
CA ALA A 90 20.15 1.06 -5.17
C ALA A 90 19.30 1.27 -6.44
N SER A 91 18.18 2.00 -6.36
CA SER A 91 17.17 2.18 -7.42
C SER A 91 17.76 2.51 -8.79
N ARG A 92 18.75 3.43 -8.86
CA ARG A 92 19.41 3.81 -10.12
C ARG A 92 20.19 2.65 -10.76
N ARG A 93 20.89 1.84 -9.94
CA ARG A 93 21.64 0.69 -10.44
C ARG A 93 20.68 -0.40 -10.92
N ILE A 94 19.62 -0.64 -10.17
CA ILE A 94 18.58 -1.60 -10.53
C ILE A 94 17.93 -1.18 -11.85
N ALA A 95 17.47 0.07 -11.96
CA ALA A 95 16.84 0.60 -13.16
C ALA A 95 17.73 0.47 -14.40
N ARG A 96 19.00 0.86 -14.28
CA ARG A 96 19.99 0.71 -15.38
C ARG A 96 20.12 -0.74 -15.84
N THR A 97 20.24 -1.68 -14.89
CA THR A 97 20.38 -3.11 -15.21
C THR A 97 19.12 -3.66 -15.87
N ILE A 98 17.92 -3.24 -15.43
CA ILE A 98 16.65 -3.61 -16.06
C ILE A 98 16.61 -3.10 -17.50
N VAL A 99 16.90 -1.81 -17.71
CA VAL A 99 16.88 -1.19 -19.05
C VAL A 99 17.86 -1.86 -20.02
N GLN A 100 19.04 -2.27 -19.55
CA GLN A 100 19.99 -3.03 -20.34
C GLN A 100 19.44 -4.45 -20.67
N ARG A 101 18.83 -5.10 -19.70
CA ARG A 101 18.34 -6.47 -19.86
C ARG A 101 17.09 -6.57 -20.74
N ARG A 102 16.17 -5.59 -20.70
CA ARG A 102 14.91 -5.58 -21.43
C ARG A 102 15.06 -5.67 -22.94
N GLN A 103 16.24 -5.31 -23.49
CA GLN A 103 16.53 -5.47 -24.91
C GLN A 103 16.47 -6.93 -25.36
N ALA A 104 16.73 -7.87 -24.43
CA ALA A 104 16.68 -9.32 -24.68
C ALA A 104 15.52 -10.01 -23.95
N THR A 105 14.69 -9.27 -23.19
CA THR A 105 13.62 -9.83 -22.33
C THR A 105 12.37 -8.99 -22.48
N LEU A 106 11.43 -9.43 -23.30
CA LEU A 106 10.15 -8.72 -23.47
C LEU A 106 9.11 -9.13 -22.41
N ASN A 107 9.12 -10.41 -22.03
CA ASN A 107 8.20 -10.97 -21.04
C ASN A 107 8.99 -11.31 -19.76
N TRP A 108 8.90 -10.45 -18.77
CA TRP A 108 9.58 -10.67 -17.49
C TRP A 108 8.84 -11.70 -16.65
N THR A 109 9.60 -12.59 -16.02
CA THR A 109 9.10 -13.41 -14.92
C THR A 109 9.52 -12.82 -13.57
N SER A 110 8.80 -13.20 -12.51
CA SER A 110 9.15 -12.77 -11.15
C SER A 110 10.53 -13.25 -10.74
N LEU A 111 10.88 -14.51 -11.08
CA LEU A 111 12.20 -15.06 -10.80
C LEU A 111 13.31 -14.26 -11.50
N GLN A 112 13.16 -13.96 -12.80
CA GLN A 112 14.16 -13.19 -13.55
C GLN A 112 14.42 -11.81 -12.94
N LEU A 113 13.37 -11.09 -12.52
CA LEU A 113 13.52 -9.81 -11.86
C LEU A 113 14.18 -9.96 -10.48
N ALA A 114 13.78 -10.98 -9.71
CA ALA A 114 14.34 -11.21 -8.37
C ALA A 114 15.84 -11.53 -8.42
N GLU A 115 16.27 -12.36 -9.37
CA GLU A 115 17.68 -12.70 -9.61
C GLU A 115 18.49 -11.48 -10.05
N LEU A 116 17.96 -10.70 -11.01
CA LEU A 116 18.59 -9.46 -11.46
C LEU A 116 18.83 -8.50 -10.27
N VAL A 117 17.80 -8.27 -9.46
CA VAL A 117 17.91 -7.37 -8.31
C VAL A 117 18.88 -7.94 -7.27
N ALA A 118 18.85 -9.24 -7.01
CA ALA A 118 19.78 -9.89 -6.08
C ALA A 118 21.26 -9.79 -6.54
N GLY A 119 21.51 -9.76 -7.85
CA GLY A 119 22.84 -9.52 -8.42
C GLY A 119 23.32 -8.07 -8.25
N VAL A 120 22.39 -7.11 -8.15
CA VAL A 120 22.72 -5.68 -7.97
C VAL A 120 22.78 -5.27 -6.50
N VAL A 121 21.88 -5.80 -5.66
CA VAL A 121 21.73 -5.44 -4.24
C VAL A 121 22.35 -6.53 -3.38
N PRO A 122 23.47 -6.26 -2.68
CA PRO A 122 24.09 -7.25 -1.80
C PRO A 122 23.12 -7.68 -0.68
N ARG A 123 23.13 -8.97 -0.37
CA ARG A 123 22.43 -9.49 0.82
C ARG A 123 23.06 -8.87 2.06
N SER A 124 22.23 -8.29 2.91
CA SER A 124 22.68 -7.77 4.20
C SER A 124 22.54 -8.84 5.27
N THR A 125 23.61 -9.15 5.98
CA THR A 125 23.56 -10.04 7.15
C THR A 125 22.71 -9.46 8.29
N LYS A 126 22.54 -8.13 8.32
CA LYS A 126 21.72 -7.41 9.32
C LYS A 126 20.23 -7.36 8.97
N ASN A 127 19.85 -7.67 7.73
CA ASN A 127 18.47 -7.63 7.28
C ASN A 127 18.16 -8.90 6.49
N PRO A 128 17.39 -9.85 7.05
CA PRO A 128 17.07 -11.12 6.41
C PRO A 128 16.06 -11.02 5.26
N ILE A 129 15.57 -9.80 4.94
CA ILE A 129 14.62 -9.58 3.87
C ILE A 129 15.29 -9.80 2.51
N HIS A 130 14.60 -10.48 1.60
CA HIS A 130 15.11 -10.71 0.24
C HIS A 130 15.45 -9.39 -0.46
N PRO A 131 16.59 -9.26 -1.18
CA PRO A 131 16.99 -8.02 -1.84
C PRO A 131 15.93 -7.42 -2.77
N ALA A 132 15.16 -8.26 -3.46
CA ALA A 132 14.12 -7.82 -4.39
C ALA A 132 12.84 -7.28 -3.71
N THR A 133 12.63 -7.52 -2.42
CA THR A 133 11.37 -7.15 -1.72
C THR A 133 10.95 -5.70 -1.97
N ARG A 134 11.90 -4.77 -1.85
CA ARG A 134 11.60 -3.34 -2.04
C ARG A 134 11.27 -2.98 -3.49
N THR A 135 11.94 -3.63 -4.43
CA THR A 135 11.66 -3.43 -5.87
C THR A 135 10.28 -3.97 -6.23
N PHE A 136 9.92 -5.17 -5.76
CA PHE A 136 8.58 -5.72 -5.97
C PHE A 136 7.48 -4.89 -5.32
N GLN A 137 7.70 -4.42 -4.08
CA GLN A 137 6.80 -3.48 -3.43
C GLN A 137 6.61 -2.23 -4.28
N ALA A 138 7.68 -1.65 -4.81
CA ALA A 138 7.61 -0.43 -5.61
C ALA A 138 6.80 -0.62 -6.89
N LEU A 139 7.02 -1.73 -7.60
CA LEU A 139 6.29 -2.04 -8.82
C LEU A 139 4.82 -2.33 -8.52
N ARG A 140 4.51 -3.10 -7.46
CA ARG A 140 3.14 -3.38 -7.04
C ARG A 140 2.36 -2.09 -6.73
N ILE A 141 2.95 -1.20 -5.94
CA ILE A 141 2.36 0.10 -5.62
C ILE A 141 2.11 0.92 -6.89
N ALA A 142 3.07 0.92 -7.82
CA ALA A 142 2.96 1.69 -9.07
C ALA A 142 1.88 1.13 -9.99
N VAL A 143 1.82 -0.20 -10.17
CA VAL A 143 0.85 -0.90 -11.02
C VAL A 143 -0.58 -0.70 -10.52
N ASN A 144 -0.79 -0.79 -9.20
CA ASN A 144 -2.13 -0.76 -8.60
C ASN A 144 -2.57 0.63 -8.11
N GLY A 145 -1.70 1.63 -8.13
CA GLY A 145 -2.02 2.96 -7.58
C GLY A 145 -2.37 2.92 -6.09
N GLU A 146 -1.72 2.03 -5.31
CA GLU A 146 -2.11 1.71 -3.93
C GLU A 146 -2.11 2.93 -3.01
N LEU A 147 -1.09 3.77 -3.10
CA LEU A 147 -0.98 4.95 -2.24
C LEU A 147 -1.98 6.05 -2.63
N ASP A 148 -2.26 6.21 -3.92
CA ASP A 148 -3.27 7.17 -4.41
C ASP A 148 -4.67 6.74 -3.95
N ALA A 149 -4.98 5.44 -4.02
CA ALA A 149 -6.24 4.89 -3.50
C ALA A 149 -6.36 5.10 -1.98
N LEU A 150 -5.27 4.90 -1.23
CA LEU A 150 -5.24 5.12 0.20
C LEU A 150 -5.42 6.61 0.55
N GLU A 151 -4.78 7.52 -0.19
CA GLU A 151 -4.95 8.97 0.02
C GLU A 151 -6.40 9.41 -0.17
N LEU A 152 -7.07 8.90 -1.22
CA LEU A 152 -8.50 9.16 -1.44
C LEU A 152 -9.35 8.65 -0.27
N ALA A 153 -9.14 7.40 0.14
CA ALA A 153 -9.86 6.81 1.27
C ALA A 153 -9.67 7.60 2.57
N LEU A 154 -8.43 8.01 2.87
CA LEU A 154 -8.12 8.79 4.07
C LEU A 154 -8.76 10.19 4.07
N ARG A 155 -8.99 10.76 2.88
CA ARG A 155 -9.70 12.03 2.72
C ARG A 155 -11.21 11.87 2.94
N ASP A 156 -11.80 10.82 2.36
CA ASP A 156 -13.24 10.70 2.20
C ASP A 156 -13.92 9.88 3.31
N PHE A 157 -13.28 8.81 3.80
CA PHE A 157 -13.87 7.89 4.77
C PHE A 157 -14.27 8.50 6.12
N PRO A 158 -13.57 9.52 6.65
CA PRO A 158 -14.06 10.19 7.86
C PRO A 158 -15.46 10.77 7.73
N ASN A 159 -15.90 11.11 6.50
CA ASN A 159 -17.24 11.65 6.23
C ASN A 159 -18.32 10.56 6.16
N LEU A 160 -17.92 9.31 5.94
CA LEU A 160 -18.82 8.15 5.87
C LEU A 160 -19.09 7.54 7.26
N LEU A 161 -18.41 8.03 8.30
CA LEU A 161 -18.60 7.55 9.67
C LEU A 161 -19.65 8.39 10.41
N LYS A 162 -20.43 7.75 11.27
CA LYS A 162 -21.20 8.43 12.32
C LYS A 162 -20.26 9.12 13.31
N PRO A 163 -20.71 10.18 13.99
CA PRO A 163 -20.04 10.66 15.21
C PRO A 163 -19.80 9.49 16.19
N GLY A 164 -18.58 9.38 16.73
CA GLY A 164 -18.15 8.25 17.55
C GLY A 164 -17.75 6.99 16.78
N GLY A 165 -18.00 6.92 15.49
CA GLY A 165 -17.59 5.83 14.61
C GLY A 165 -16.06 5.71 14.48
N ARG A 166 -15.56 4.51 14.16
CA ARG A 166 -14.13 4.20 14.15
C ARG A 166 -13.61 3.92 12.74
N LEU A 167 -12.49 4.57 12.39
CA LEU A 167 -11.70 4.22 11.22
C LEU A 167 -10.46 3.45 11.68
N ALA A 168 -10.36 2.19 11.28
CA ALA A 168 -9.26 1.28 11.58
C ALA A 168 -8.53 0.90 10.29
N ILE A 169 -7.20 1.03 10.26
CA ILE A 169 -6.41 0.72 9.07
C ILE A 169 -5.20 -0.12 9.48
N ILE A 170 -5.06 -1.29 8.83
CA ILE A 170 -3.91 -2.17 8.95
C ILE A 170 -3.01 -1.91 7.74
N SER A 171 -1.79 -1.48 7.99
CA SER A 171 -0.76 -1.24 6.97
C SER A 171 0.40 -2.22 7.14
N PHE A 172 1.11 -2.55 6.04
CA PHE A 172 2.18 -3.55 6.03
C PHE A 172 3.55 -2.96 5.69
N HIS A 173 3.63 -1.73 5.21
CA HIS A 173 4.89 -1.05 4.96
C HIS A 173 4.90 0.40 5.45
N SER A 174 6.11 1.01 5.42
CA SER A 174 6.38 2.34 5.98
C SER A 174 5.62 3.46 5.29
N LEU A 175 5.41 3.37 3.99
CA LEU A 175 4.73 4.42 3.21
C LEU A 175 3.25 4.50 3.57
N GLU A 176 2.54 3.36 3.62
CA GLU A 176 1.15 3.31 4.08
C GLU A 176 1.01 3.85 5.51
N ASP A 177 1.82 3.32 6.45
CA ASP A 177 1.76 3.73 7.86
C ASP A 177 2.01 5.24 8.03
N ARG A 178 2.90 5.81 7.20
CA ARG A 178 3.19 7.25 7.19
C ARG A 178 1.99 8.06 6.72
N LEU A 179 1.34 7.65 5.63
CA LEU A 179 0.12 8.30 5.11
C LEU A 179 -0.99 8.26 6.15
N VAL A 180 -1.31 7.08 6.70
CA VAL A 180 -2.35 6.90 7.71
C VAL A 180 -2.05 7.74 8.96
N LYS A 181 -0.80 7.70 9.45
CA LYS A 181 -0.37 8.48 10.62
C LYS A 181 -0.61 9.98 10.42
N HIS A 182 -0.24 10.50 9.25
CA HIS A 182 -0.36 11.94 8.97
C HIS A 182 -1.83 12.31 8.77
N ALA A 183 -2.58 11.56 7.97
CA ALA A 183 -3.98 11.82 7.74
C ALA A 183 -4.81 11.80 9.04
N PHE A 184 -4.58 10.82 9.92
CA PHE A 184 -5.29 10.75 11.20
C PHE A 184 -4.92 11.88 12.15
N ARG A 185 -3.65 12.33 12.15
CA ARG A 185 -3.20 13.44 13.00
C ARG A 185 -3.72 14.79 12.52
N ASP A 186 -3.71 14.98 11.20
CA ASP A 186 -3.91 16.28 10.57
C ASP A 186 -5.39 16.54 10.20
N ASN A 187 -6.25 15.51 10.30
CA ASN A 187 -7.69 15.66 10.08
C ASN A 187 -8.39 16.12 11.37
N PRO A 188 -8.98 17.33 11.41
CA PRO A 188 -9.63 17.88 12.61
C PRO A 188 -10.87 17.08 13.04
N ARG A 189 -11.45 16.26 12.15
CA ARG A 189 -12.61 15.41 12.44
C ARG A 189 -12.25 14.09 13.11
N LEU A 190 -10.95 13.79 13.24
CA LEU A 190 -10.49 12.51 13.77
C LEU A 190 -9.70 12.68 15.06
N LYS A 191 -10.02 11.85 16.05
CA LYS A 191 -9.26 11.70 17.29
C LYS A 191 -8.50 10.39 17.26
N VAL A 192 -7.17 10.46 17.21
CA VAL A 192 -6.30 9.28 17.25
C VAL A 192 -6.41 8.58 18.60
N THR A 193 -6.68 7.27 18.61
CA THR A 193 -6.82 6.51 19.87
C THR A 193 -5.48 6.18 20.50
N HIS A 194 -4.45 5.91 19.68
CA HIS A 194 -3.11 5.53 20.15
C HIS A 194 -2.04 6.27 19.35
N ARG A 195 -1.11 6.94 20.04
CA ARG A 195 -0.01 7.67 19.40
C ARG A 195 0.90 6.75 18.55
N LYS A 196 1.16 5.53 19.05
CA LYS A 196 1.93 4.49 18.33
C LYS A 196 0.97 3.49 17.68
N PRO A 197 1.31 2.90 16.54
CA PRO A 197 0.49 1.83 15.97
C PRO A 197 0.49 0.61 16.90
N ILE A 198 -0.62 -0.10 16.94
CA ILE A 198 -0.70 -1.42 17.56
C ILE A 198 0.04 -2.39 16.64
N ARG A 199 0.90 -3.22 17.22
CA ARG A 199 1.70 -4.22 16.49
C ARG A 199 1.33 -5.62 16.94
N PRO A 200 1.53 -6.63 16.09
CA PRO A 200 1.28 -8.02 16.45
C PRO A 200 2.18 -8.44 17.62
N THR A 201 1.65 -9.31 18.44
CA THR A 201 2.42 -9.96 19.52
C THR A 201 3.37 -11.01 18.97
N GLY A 202 4.36 -11.44 19.77
CA GLY A 202 5.25 -12.54 19.39
C GLY A 202 4.49 -13.85 19.12
N ALA A 203 3.43 -14.12 19.88
CA ALA A 203 2.57 -15.30 19.68
C ALA A 203 1.81 -15.21 18.33
N GLU A 204 1.28 -14.04 18.00
CA GLU A 204 0.61 -13.82 16.73
C GLU A 204 1.57 -13.99 15.54
N ILE A 205 2.78 -13.43 15.63
CA ILE A 205 3.81 -13.58 14.59
C ILE A 205 4.21 -15.05 14.41
N ALA A 206 4.30 -15.82 15.49
CA ALA A 206 4.60 -17.24 15.44
C ALA A 206 3.48 -18.05 14.77
N ALA A 207 2.21 -17.72 15.04
CA ALA A 207 1.05 -18.34 14.42
C ALA A 207 0.82 -17.87 12.96
N ASN A 208 1.09 -16.58 12.69
CA ASN A 208 0.94 -15.95 11.39
C ASN A 208 2.16 -15.07 11.05
N PRO A 209 3.23 -15.63 10.44
CA PRO A 209 4.43 -14.87 10.11
C PRO A 209 4.20 -13.65 9.20
N ARG A 210 3.12 -13.63 8.43
CA ARG A 210 2.74 -12.50 7.56
C ARG A 210 2.33 -11.27 8.35
N SER A 211 1.83 -11.43 9.58
CA SER A 211 1.47 -10.32 10.46
C SER A 211 2.67 -9.48 10.93
N ARG A 212 3.90 -10.01 10.84
CA ARG A 212 5.12 -9.38 11.37
C ARG A 212 5.28 -7.89 11.02
N SER A 213 4.86 -7.50 9.82
CA SER A 213 5.00 -6.12 9.33
C SER A 213 3.78 -5.25 9.62
N SER A 214 2.67 -5.84 10.08
CA SER A 214 1.40 -5.15 10.26
C SER A 214 1.48 -4.05 11.32
N ARG A 215 0.72 -2.99 11.08
CA ARG A 215 0.57 -1.84 11.96
C ARG A 215 -0.87 -1.38 11.91
N LEU A 216 -1.60 -1.60 12.99
CA LEU A 216 -2.98 -1.12 13.12
C LEU A 216 -2.99 0.30 13.71
N ARG A 217 -3.64 1.21 13.01
CA ARG A 217 -4.00 2.53 13.53
C ARG A 217 -5.50 2.69 13.57
N VAL A 218 -5.97 3.34 14.65
CA VAL A 218 -7.40 3.60 14.87
C VAL A 218 -7.60 5.06 15.22
N ALA A 219 -8.62 5.68 14.59
CA ALA A 219 -9.12 7.00 14.93
C ALA A 219 -10.64 6.95 15.11
N ILE A 220 -11.17 7.85 15.92
CA ILE A 220 -12.59 8.01 16.19
C ILE A 220 -13.06 9.29 15.50
N ARG A 221 -14.17 9.25 14.80
CA ARG A 221 -14.86 10.42 14.24
C ARG A 221 -15.40 11.26 15.40
N LEU A 222 -14.98 12.51 15.46
CA LEU A 222 -15.49 13.47 16.45
C LEU A 222 -16.88 13.94 16.09
N ASP A 223 -17.63 14.38 17.08
CA ASP A 223 -18.86 15.13 16.89
C ASP A 223 -18.54 16.54 16.38
N ASP A 224 -19.43 17.13 15.57
CA ASP A 224 -19.17 18.44 14.98
C ASP A 224 -19.01 19.54 16.04
N GLY A 225 -19.70 19.43 17.19
CA GLY A 225 -19.50 20.32 18.34
C GLY A 225 -18.15 20.17 19.07
N ASP A 226 -17.45 19.05 18.90
CA ASP A 226 -16.14 18.82 19.50
C ASP A 226 -15.00 19.28 18.57
N ILE A 227 -15.26 19.40 17.28
CA ILE A 227 -14.29 19.91 16.29
C ILE A 227 -13.95 21.37 16.59
N GLU A 228 -14.93 22.17 16.96
CA GLU A 228 -14.75 23.61 17.29
C GLU A 228 -13.90 23.85 18.53
N LYS A 229 -13.79 22.85 19.42
CA LYS A 229 -13.02 22.93 20.68
C LYS A 229 -11.56 22.49 20.54
N GLN A 230 -11.16 21.91 19.39
CA GLN A 230 -9.77 21.53 19.18
C GLN A 230 -8.92 22.76 18.82
N PRO A 231 -7.76 22.97 19.49
CA PRO A 231 -6.82 23.98 19.03
C PRO A 231 -6.36 23.60 17.62
N PHE A 232 -6.45 24.56 16.68
CA PHE A 232 -5.97 24.39 15.30
C PHE A 232 -4.52 23.91 15.32
N ILE A 233 -4.33 22.60 15.10
CA ILE A 233 -3.02 22.06 14.77
C ILE A 233 -2.82 22.42 13.31
N ASN A 234 -1.87 23.33 13.04
CA ASN A 234 -1.55 23.87 11.72
C ASN A 234 -1.69 22.82 10.64
N ALA A 235 -2.61 23.05 9.69
CA ALA A 235 -2.74 22.22 8.50
C ALA A 235 -1.39 22.20 7.77
N PRO A 236 -0.79 21.04 7.52
CA PRO A 236 0.46 20.96 6.80
C PRO A 236 0.24 21.50 5.38
N LYS A 237 1.16 22.33 4.92
CA LYS A 237 1.15 22.84 3.55
C LYS A 237 1.26 21.64 2.60
N ARG A 238 0.42 21.59 1.58
CA ARG A 238 0.35 20.55 0.51
C ARG A 238 1.72 20.14 -0.09
N SER A 239 2.77 20.99 0.12
CA SER A 239 4.13 20.77 -0.38
C SER A 239 4.98 19.78 0.45
N GLU A 240 4.53 19.30 1.61
CA GLU A 240 5.32 18.43 2.48
C GLU A 240 5.08 16.93 2.28
N TRP A 241 4.09 16.55 1.47
CA TRP A 241 3.75 15.14 1.19
C TRP A 241 4.69 14.46 0.19
N HIS A 242 5.48 15.25 -0.57
CA HIS A 242 6.34 14.78 -1.67
C HIS A 242 7.85 14.90 -1.41
N ARG A 243 8.27 15.05 -0.15
CA ARG A 243 9.70 15.03 0.21
C ARG A 243 10.14 13.74 0.85
#